data_d5780e223db9ac8fb1a209e020067849
#
_entry.id   d5780e223db9ac8fb1a209e020067849
#
_cell.length_a   1.000
_cell.length_b   1.000
_cell.length_c   1.000
_cell.angle_alpha   90.00
_cell.angle_beta   90.00
_cell.angle_gamma   90.00
#
_symmetry.space_group_name_H-M   'P 1'
#
loop_
_entity.id
_entity.type
_entity.pdbx_description
1 polymer ?
#
loop_
_entity_poly.entity_id
_entity_poly.type
_entity_poly.pdbx_seq_one_letter_code
_entity_poly.pdbx_strand_id
1 'polypeptide(L)'
;MLILIRGAGDIATGVALRLYRSGMQVVMTDLPQPTAIRRTVCFSPAITYVETVVEGVCAVRAETAEQALALLAEGVVPVLPDPQLTCLPALHPDGLVDAILAKKNLGTHITDAPVVVGVGPGFTAGVDCHAVVETMRGHTLGRVIYDGAALPNTNIPGLIGGYAGERVLRAPADGVFHQILNIGDEVKAGDVAGEVDGQPMRCTIDGVLRGLLPDGTPVHKGMKSGDVDPRCRPEYCTTASDKALAVGGGVLEALLHLSGVLR
;
A
#
# COMPACT_ATOMS: atom_id res chain seq x y z
N MET A 1 10.29 -16.01 -10.69
CA MET A 1 10.86 -14.69 -10.36
C MET A 1 10.56 -14.39 -8.90
N LEU A 2 11.57 -13.93 -8.15
CA LEU A 2 11.42 -13.41 -6.80
C LEU A 2 11.33 -11.89 -6.88
N ILE A 3 10.25 -11.31 -6.38
CA ILE A 3 10.01 -9.86 -6.38
C ILE A 3 9.96 -9.36 -4.94
N LEU A 4 10.78 -8.37 -4.64
CA LEU A 4 10.73 -7.62 -3.39
C LEU A 4 9.87 -6.37 -3.59
N ILE A 5 8.83 -6.20 -2.77
CA ILE A 5 7.98 -5.00 -2.78
C ILE A 5 8.29 -4.18 -1.52
N ARG A 6 8.75 -2.97 -1.70
CA ARG A 6 8.93 -1.99 -0.63
C ARG A 6 7.61 -1.30 -0.36
N GLY A 7 7.03 -1.52 0.83
CA GLY A 7 5.68 -1.15 1.23
C GLY A 7 4.73 -2.35 1.24
N ALA A 8 3.79 -2.37 2.19
CA ALA A 8 2.74 -3.39 2.30
C ALA A 8 1.34 -2.78 2.55
N GLY A 9 1.15 -1.50 2.19
CA GLY A 9 -0.15 -0.81 2.18
C GLY A 9 -1.08 -1.29 1.06
N ASP A 10 -2.26 -0.67 0.91
CA ASP A 10 -3.32 -1.15 0.00
C ASP A 10 -2.89 -1.22 -1.47
N ILE A 11 -2.13 -0.24 -1.98
CA ILE A 11 -1.64 -0.27 -3.36
C ILE A 11 -0.55 -1.35 -3.52
N ALA A 12 0.41 -1.41 -2.60
CA ALA A 12 1.45 -2.43 -2.61
C ALA A 12 0.85 -3.85 -2.52
N THR A 13 -0.19 -4.04 -1.71
CA THR A 13 -0.92 -5.31 -1.63
C THR A 13 -1.63 -5.65 -2.94
N GLY A 14 -2.25 -4.67 -3.61
CA GLY A 14 -2.83 -4.91 -4.93
C GLY A 14 -1.79 -5.32 -5.99
N VAL A 15 -0.58 -4.75 -5.92
CA VAL A 15 0.58 -5.20 -6.70
C VAL A 15 0.94 -6.64 -6.34
N ALA A 16 1.11 -6.94 -5.04
CA ALA A 16 1.45 -8.28 -4.55
C ALA A 16 0.44 -9.34 -5.01
N LEU A 17 -0.87 -9.04 -4.92
CA LEU A 17 -1.93 -9.94 -5.38
C LEU A 17 -1.82 -10.27 -6.88
N ARG A 18 -1.49 -9.28 -7.73
CA ARG A 18 -1.31 -9.49 -9.17
C ARG A 18 -0.10 -10.37 -9.45
N LEU A 19 1.04 -10.07 -8.82
CA LEU A 19 2.28 -10.82 -9.02
C LEU A 19 2.16 -12.25 -8.49
N TYR A 20 1.66 -12.43 -7.26
CA TYR A 20 1.45 -13.74 -6.65
C TYR A 20 0.53 -14.64 -7.51
N ARG A 21 -0.62 -14.12 -7.94
CA ARG A 21 -1.58 -14.84 -8.81
C ARG A 21 -1.04 -15.11 -10.20
N SER A 22 0.02 -14.42 -10.61
CA SER A 22 0.75 -14.67 -11.87
C SER A 22 1.91 -15.65 -11.69
N GLY A 23 2.03 -16.30 -10.51
CA GLY A 23 3.04 -17.34 -10.23
C GLY A 23 4.40 -16.80 -9.81
N MET A 24 4.52 -15.51 -9.46
CA MET A 24 5.76 -14.93 -8.92
C MET A 24 5.84 -15.14 -7.41
N GLN A 25 7.03 -15.34 -6.89
CA GLN A 25 7.31 -15.27 -5.46
C GLN A 25 7.41 -13.80 -5.03
N VAL A 26 6.71 -13.44 -3.97
CA VAL A 26 6.62 -12.05 -3.51
C VAL A 26 7.05 -11.98 -2.05
N VAL A 27 8.00 -11.10 -1.74
CA VAL A 27 8.36 -10.67 -0.39
C VAL A 27 8.03 -9.20 -0.26
N MET A 28 7.51 -8.77 0.89
CA MET A 28 7.19 -7.37 1.14
C MET A 28 7.93 -6.84 2.36
N THR A 29 8.13 -5.52 2.41
CA THR A 29 8.65 -4.83 3.60
C THR A 29 7.75 -3.67 3.96
N ASP A 30 7.69 -3.31 5.25
CA ASP A 30 7.00 -2.10 5.71
C ASP A 30 7.66 -1.58 7.00
N LEU A 31 7.08 -0.52 7.56
CA LEU A 31 7.47 0.01 8.86
C LEU A 31 7.22 -1.01 9.98
N PRO A 32 8.03 -1.02 11.05
CA PRO A 32 7.76 -1.84 12.24
C PRO A 32 6.41 -1.53 12.90
N GLN A 33 5.92 -0.30 12.72
CA GLN A 33 4.57 0.15 13.10
C GLN A 33 3.86 0.68 11.85
N PRO A 34 3.14 -0.17 11.11
CA PRO A 34 2.47 0.23 9.88
C PRO A 34 1.38 1.28 10.12
N THR A 35 1.30 2.26 9.22
CA THR A 35 0.31 3.35 9.28
C THR A 35 -0.77 3.25 8.19
N ALA A 36 -0.93 2.07 7.61
CA ALA A 36 -1.96 1.83 6.59
C ALA A 36 -3.35 1.95 7.20
N ILE A 37 -4.19 2.85 6.67
CA ILE A 37 -5.56 3.03 7.17
C ILE A 37 -6.52 1.97 6.61
N ARG A 38 -6.31 1.49 5.39
CA ARG A 38 -7.13 0.43 4.78
C ARG A 38 -6.61 -0.96 5.13
N ARG A 39 -6.39 -1.19 6.42
CA ARG A 39 -5.70 -2.38 6.95
C ARG A 39 -6.36 -3.72 6.63
N THR A 40 -7.67 -3.74 6.36
CA THR A 40 -8.40 -4.96 5.95
C THR A 40 -8.11 -5.41 4.50
N VAL A 41 -7.42 -4.60 3.71
CA VAL A 41 -6.95 -4.92 2.35
C VAL A 41 -5.45 -4.69 2.18
N CYS A 42 -4.71 -4.73 3.29
CA CYS A 42 -3.26 -4.55 3.32
C CYS A 42 -2.58 -5.79 3.89
N PHE A 43 -1.37 -6.08 3.44
CA PHE A 43 -0.52 -7.10 4.04
C PHE A 43 0.31 -6.58 5.22
N SER A 44 0.44 -5.27 5.38
CA SER A 44 1.16 -4.66 6.52
C SER A 44 0.67 -5.10 7.91
N PRO A 45 -0.63 -5.44 8.16
CA PRO A 45 -1.07 -5.97 9.44
C PRO A 45 -0.38 -7.27 9.86
N ALA A 46 0.19 -8.05 8.94
CA ALA A 46 0.99 -9.23 9.31
C ALA A 46 2.15 -8.87 10.24
N ILE A 47 2.74 -7.67 10.12
CA ILE A 47 3.81 -7.20 11.02
C ILE A 47 3.32 -7.11 12.48
N THR A 48 2.07 -6.72 12.70
CA THR A 48 1.49 -6.55 14.04
C THR A 48 0.83 -7.83 14.56
N TYR A 49 0.12 -8.57 13.70
CA TYR A 49 -0.73 -9.71 14.09
C TYR A 49 -0.18 -11.07 13.67
N VAL A 50 1.10 -11.11 13.23
CA VAL A 50 1.82 -12.29 12.73
C VAL A 50 1.35 -12.72 11.35
N GLU A 51 0.05 -12.73 11.08
CA GLU A 51 -0.51 -13.09 9.76
C GLU A 51 -1.71 -12.20 9.40
N THR A 52 -1.99 -12.13 8.12
CA THR A 52 -3.22 -11.51 7.58
C THR A 52 -3.57 -12.16 6.24
N VAL A 53 -4.86 -12.12 5.90
CA VAL A 53 -5.36 -12.68 4.62
C VAL A 53 -6.11 -11.60 3.86
N VAL A 54 -5.75 -11.40 2.59
CA VAL A 54 -6.45 -10.50 1.67
C VAL A 54 -6.84 -11.27 0.42
N GLU A 55 -8.13 -11.35 0.13
CA GLU A 55 -8.68 -12.06 -1.05
C GLU A 55 -8.13 -13.48 -1.22
N GLY A 56 -8.01 -14.23 -0.12
CA GLY A 56 -7.55 -15.61 -0.10
C GLY A 56 -6.02 -15.80 -0.17
N VAL A 57 -5.24 -14.72 -0.26
CA VAL A 57 -3.79 -14.77 -0.20
C VAL A 57 -3.34 -14.47 1.23
N CYS A 58 -2.57 -15.39 1.82
CA CYS A 58 -2.02 -15.26 3.16
C CYS A 58 -0.67 -14.53 3.12
N ALA A 59 -0.50 -13.57 4.03
CA ALA A 59 0.78 -12.92 4.29
C ALA A 59 1.19 -13.18 5.74
N VAL A 60 2.46 -13.46 5.97
CA VAL A 60 3.02 -13.85 7.27
C VAL A 60 4.24 -13.00 7.59
N ARG A 61 4.35 -12.57 8.85
CA ARG A 61 5.51 -11.84 9.33
C ARG A 61 6.78 -12.70 9.25
N ALA A 62 7.85 -12.11 8.73
CA ALA A 62 9.20 -12.66 8.78
C ALA A 62 10.13 -11.67 9.50
N GLU A 63 11.08 -12.17 10.29
CA GLU A 63 12.05 -11.34 11.01
C GLU A 63 13.37 -11.21 10.23
N THR A 64 13.66 -12.19 9.38
CA THR A 64 14.91 -12.23 8.60
C THR A 64 14.64 -12.65 7.14
N ALA A 65 15.63 -12.42 6.27
CA ALA A 65 15.57 -12.87 4.88
C ALA A 65 15.47 -14.39 4.77
N GLU A 66 16.15 -15.13 5.65
CA GLU A 66 16.12 -16.59 5.67
C GLU A 66 14.73 -17.12 6.03
N GLN A 67 14.06 -16.50 7.00
CA GLN A 67 12.67 -16.83 7.32
C GLN A 67 11.73 -16.50 6.16
N ALA A 68 11.94 -15.35 5.49
CA ALA A 68 11.16 -14.99 4.33
C ALA A 68 11.30 -16.03 3.21
N LEU A 69 12.52 -16.48 2.92
CA LEU A 69 12.76 -17.54 1.91
C LEU A 69 12.10 -18.87 2.31
N ALA A 70 12.09 -19.23 3.60
CA ALA A 70 11.41 -20.45 4.07
C ALA A 70 9.89 -20.34 3.88
N LEU A 71 9.28 -19.20 4.25
CA LEU A 71 7.85 -18.95 4.10
C LEU A 71 7.39 -18.94 2.62
N LEU A 72 8.23 -18.48 1.70
CA LEU A 72 7.92 -18.57 0.26
C LEU A 72 7.71 -20.01 -0.20
N ALA A 73 8.43 -20.97 0.38
CA ALA A 73 8.26 -22.40 0.06
C ALA A 73 6.92 -22.96 0.55
N GLU A 74 6.29 -22.31 1.54
CA GLU A 74 4.94 -22.64 2.04
C GLU A 74 3.82 -22.00 1.21
N GLY A 75 4.17 -21.18 0.21
CA GLY A 75 3.20 -20.53 -0.67
C GLY A 75 2.50 -19.31 -0.05
N VAL A 76 3.09 -18.66 0.95
CA VAL A 76 2.59 -17.42 1.56
C VAL A 76 3.44 -16.23 1.14
N VAL A 77 2.98 -15.01 1.43
CA VAL A 77 3.70 -13.76 1.18
C VAL A 77 4.38 -13.30 2.47
N PRO A 78 5.72 -13.39 2.59
CA PRO A 78 6.43 -12.87 3.75
C PRO A 78 6.41 -11.36 3.81
N VAL A 79 6.24 -10.79 5.01
CA VAL A 79 6.29 -9.34 5.26
C VAL A 79 7.31 -9.06 6.38
N LEU A 80 8.37 -8.30 6.05
CA LEU A 80 9.43 -7.94 6.99
C LEU A 80 9.25 -6.51 7.53
N PRO A 81 9.48 -6.25 8.82
CA PRO A 81 9.55 -4.90 9.38
C PRO A 81 10.90 -4.23 9.02
N ASP A 82 11.17 -4.03 7.73
CA ASP A 82 12.45 -3.57 7.19
C ASP A 82 12.27 -2.43 6.17
N PRO A 83 11.99 -1.19 6.62
CA PRO A 83 11.81 -0.04 5.72
C PRO A 83 13.10 0.38 5.00
N GLN A 84 14.27 -0.06 5.47
CA GLN A 84 15.57 0.28 4.89
C GLN A 84 16.08 -0.75 3.87
N LEU A 85 15.32 -1.83 3.63
CA LEU A 85 15.69 -2.92 2.72
C LEU A 85 17.03 -3.61 3.10
N THR A 86 17.28 -3.77 4.39
CA THR A 86 18.47 -4.48 4.88
C THR A 86 18.49 -5.95 4.48
N CYS A 87 17.31 -6.52 4.18
CA CYS A 87 17.13 -7.87 3.63
C CYS A 87 17.54 -8.00 2.15
N LEU A 88 17.65 -6.90 1.40
CA LEU A 88 17.89 -6.91 -0.06
C LEU A 88 19.13 -7.73 -0.47
N PRO A 89 20.31 -7.56 0.18
CA PRO A 89 21.50 -8.33 -0.20
C PRO A 89 21.39 -9.84 0.05
N ALA A 90 20.54 -10.29 0.97
CA ALA A 90 20.35 -11.71 1.27
C ALA A 90 19.24 -12.33 0.39
N LEU A 91 18.25 -11.56 -0.02
CA LEU A 91 17.15 -12.04 -0.86
C LEU A 91 17.54 -12.16 -2.33
N HIS A 92 18.45 -11.34 -2.85
CA HIS A 92 18.83 -11.29 -4.26
C HIS A 92 17.61 -11.33 -5.21
N PRO A 93 16.63 -10.41 -5.10
CA PRO A 93 15.42 -10.46 -5.90
C PRO A 93 15.70 -10.19 -7.39
N ASP A 94 14.92 -10.82 -8.27
CA ASP A 94 14.93 -10.54 -9.72
C ASP A 94 14.36 -9.15 -10.02
N GLY A 95 13.51 -8.63 -9.14
CA GLY A 95 12.92 -7.29 -9.25
C GLY A 95 12.62 -6.65 -7.91
N LEU A 96 12.77 -5.32 -7.85
CA LEU A 96 12.37 -4.46 -6.73
C LEU A 96 11.23 -3.54 -7.19
N VAL A 97 10.17 -3.47 -6.40
CA VAL A 97 9.05 -2.55 -6.63
C VAL A 97 8.93 -1.61 -5.44
N ASP A 98 9.20 -0.31 -5.61
CA ASP A 98 8.92 0.66 -4.55
C ASP A 98 7.48 1.15 -4.65
N ALA A 99 6.65 0.68 -3.72
CA ALA A 99 5.23 0.98 -3.61
C ALA A 99 4.84 1.62 -2.27
N ILE A 100 5.78 2.33 -1.62
CA ILE A 100 5.52 3.07 -0.37
C ILE A 100 4.53 4.23 -0.60
N LEU A 101 4.53 4.82 -1.78
CA LEU A 101 3.77 6.03 -2.17
C LEU A 101 4.10 7.28 -1.32
N ALA A 102 5.33 7.45 -0.93
CA ALA A 102 5.81 8.60 -0.15
C ALA A 102 5.82 9.92 -0.93
N LYS A 103 5.52 9.92 -2.23
CA LYS A 103 5.54 11.09 -3.16
C LYS A 103 6.93 11.67 -3.40
N LYS A 104 7.95 11.00 -2.94
CA LYS A 104 9.37 11.25 -3.14
C LYS A 104 10.12 9.93 -3.03
N ASN A 105 11.24 9.81 -3.72
CA ASN A 105 12.14 8.68 -3.54
C ASN A 105 12.78 8.73 -2.15
N LEU A 106 12.71 7.61 -1.42
CA LEU A 106 13.30 7.44 -0.09
C LEU A 106 14.51 6.48 -0.11
N GLY A 107 15.34 6.59 -1.15
CA GLY A 107 16.60 5.85 -1.26
C GLY A 107 16.48 4.54 -2.05
N THR A 108 15.55 4.44 -2.98
CA THR A 108 15.53 3.37 -3.99
C THR A 108 16.38 3.79 -5.18
N HIS A 109 17.25 2.89 -5.64
CA HIS A 109 18.17 3.14 -6.75
C HIS A 109 17.94 2.14 -7.88
N ILE A 110 18.18 2.56 -9.11
CA ILE A 110 18.04 1.72 -10.31
C ILE A 110 18.92 0.46 -10.25
N THR A 111 19.96 0.46 -9.42
CA THR A 111 20.91 -0.65 -9.24
C THR A 111 20.53 -1.63 -8.13
N ASP A 112 19.43 -1.43 -7.41
CA ASP A 112 19.04 -2.26 -6.26
C ASP A 112 18.60 -3.67 -6.67
N ALA A 113 18.15 -3.86 -7.92
CA ALA A 113 17.82 -5.16 -8.49
C ALA A 113 17.99 -5.14 -10.03
N PRO A 114 17.99 -6.29 -10.70
CA PRO A 114 17.99 -6.36 -12.18
C PRO A 114 16.86 -5.57 -12.83
N VAL A 115 15.68 -5.55 -12.20
CA VAL A 115 14.55 -4.69 -12.60
C VAL A 115 14.04 -3.91 -11.39
N VAL A 116 14.03 -2.58 -11.49
CA VAL A 116 13.50 -1.70 -10.45
C VAL A 116 12.33 -0.90 -11.01
N VAL A 117 11.18 -0.95 -10.32
CA VAL A 117 9.94 -0.26 -10.70
C VAL A 117 9.49 0.68 -9.58
N GLY A 118 9.33 1.97 -9.89
CA GLY A 118 8.78 2.96 -8.98
C GLY A 118 7.25 3.11 -9.15
N VAL A 119 6.49 3.18 -8.07
CA VAL A 119 5.04 3.35 -8.11
C VAL A 119 4.64 4.77 -7.76
N GLY A 120 4.12 5.50 -8.75
CA GLY A 120 3.63 6.87 -8.61
C GLY A 120 4.70 7.94 -8.65
N PRO A 121 4.36 9.19 -8.24
CA PRO A 121 5.26 10.32 -8.30
C PRO A 121 6.40 10.20 -7.28
N GLY A 122 7.53 10.77 -7.62
CA GLY A 122 8.76 10.77 -6.81
C GLY A 122 9.88 9.97 -7.45
N PHE A 123 9.61 9.27 -8.54
CA PHE A 123 10.58 8.50 -9.32
C PHE A 123 10.67 9.02 -10.75
N THR A 124 11.86 8.89 -11.35
CA THR A 124 12.12 9.16 -12.76
C THR A 124 12.69 7.90 -13.40
N ALA A 125 12.01 7.35 -14.40
CA ALA A 125 12.48 6.20 -15.17
C ALA A 125 13.78 6.55 -15.90
N GLY A 126 14.74 5.63 -15.90
CA GLY A 126 16.09 5.84 -16.43
C GLY A 126 17.06 6.54 -15.45
N VAL A 127 16.57 7.00 -14.29
CA VAL A 127 17.38 7.64 -13.24
C VAL A 127 17.29 6.90 -11.93
N ASP A 128 16.09 6.83 -11.33
CA ASP A 128 15.85 6.19 -10.04
C ASP A 128 15.48 4.70 -10.19
N CYS A 129 14.86 4.36 -11.30
CA CYS A 129 14.29 3.04 -11.60
C CYS A 129 14.24 2.80 -13.11
N HIS A 130 13.94 1.58 -13.53
CA HIS A 130 13.82 1.22 -14.95
C HIS A 130 12.46 1.60 -15.54
N ALA A 131 11.42 1.62 -14.73
CA ALA A 131 10.07 2.05 -15.11
C ALA A 131 9.33 2.68 -13.94
N VAL A 132 8.39 3.58 -14.24
CA VAL A 132 7.46 4.16 -13.28
C VAL A 132 6.04 3.75 -13.65
N VAL A 133 5.19 3.41 -12.68
CA VAL A 133 3.77 3.12 -12.90
C VAL A 133 2.91 4.27 -12.39
N GLU A 134 2.08 4.82 -13.27
CA GLU A 134 1.18 5.95 -12.96
C GLU A 134 0.10 5.56 -11.95
N THR A 135 -0.08 6.42 -10.94
CA THR A 135 -1.08 6.22 -9.88
C THR A 135 -2.19 7.27 -9.86
N MET A 136 -2.11 8.30 -10.70
CA MET A 136 -3.17 9.29 -10.82
C MET A 136 -4.44 8.63 -11.38
N ARG A 137 -5.60 8.82 -10.70
CA ARG A 137 -6.89 8.36 -11.23
C ARG A 137 -7.21 9.07 -12.53
N GLY A 138 -7.71 8.33 -13.51
CA GLY A 138 -8.07 8.82 -14.82
C GLY A 138 -7.58 7.89 -15.93
N HIS A 139 -7.47 8.41 -17.13
CA HIS A 139 -7.18 7.65 -18.36
C HIS A 139 -5.82 6.93 -18.33
N THR A 140 -4.86 7.45 -17.60
CA THR A 140 -3.49 6.92 -17.55
C THR A 140 -3.18 6.07 -16.33
N LEU A 141 -4.16 5.79 -15.45
CA LEU A 141 -3.97 4.97 -14.26
C LEU A 141 -3.41 3.59 -14.61
N GLY A 142 -2.31 3.20 -13.97
CA GLY A 142 -1.62 1.93 -14.20
C GLY A 142 -0.73 1.91 -15.44
N ARG A 143 -0.62 3.00 -16.20
CA ARG A 143 0.27 3.08 -17.36
C ARG A 143 1.73 2.96 -16.93
N VAL A 144 2.50 2.16 -17.67
CA VAL A 144 3.96 2.06 -17.51
C VAL A 144 4.64 3.19 -18.27
N ILE A 145 5.59 3.83 -17.62
CA ILE A 145 6.40 4.95 -18.12
C ILE A 145 7.85 4.48 -18.11
N TYR A 146 8.45 4.34 -19.28
CA TYR A 146 9.83 3.89 -19.45
C TYR A 146 10.82 5.05 -19.60
N ASP A 147 10.33 6.27 -19.77
CA ASP A 147 11.11 7.51 -19.83
C ASP A 147 10.33 8.65 -19.16
N GLY A 148 10.94 9.30 -18.17
CA GLY A 148 10.33 10.38 -17.39
C GLY A 148 9.66 9.93 -16.11
N ALA A 149 8.63 10.66 -15.65
CA ALA A 149 8.02 10.51 -14.33
C ALA A 149 6.47 10.46 -14.41
N ALA A 150 5.86 9.90 -13.36
CA ALA A 150 4.41 9.98 -13.17
C ALA A 150 3.94 11.42 -12.91
N LEU A 151 2.65 11.68 -13.11
CA LEU A 151 2.04 12.98 -12.86
C LEU A 151 2.30 13.45 -11.41
N PRO A 152 2.59 14.72 -11.20
CA PRO A 152 2.83 15.26 -9.86
C PRO A 152 1.66 15.04 -8.92
N ASN A 153 1.97 14.82 -7.63
CA ASN A 153 0.94 14.68 -6.61
C ASN A 153 0.16 16.00 -6.43
N THR A 154 -1.16 15.93 -6.52
CA THR A 154 -2.04 17.10 -6.34
C THR A 154 -2.40 17.37 -4.88
N ASN A 155 -2.09 16.46 -3.95
CA ASN A 155 -2.56 16.44 -2.56
C ASN A 155 -4.09 16.36 -2.41
N ILE A 156 -4.82 16.24 -3.51
CA ILE A 156 -6.28 16.10 -3.52
C ILE A 156 -6.62 14.61 -3.68
N PRO A 157 -7.35 14.01 -2.73
CA PRO A 157 -7.82 12.64 -2.87
C PRO A 157 -8.70 12.46 -4.12
N GLY A 158 -8.61 11.31 -4.77
CA GLY A 158 -9.45 11.03 -5.94
C GLY A 158 -10.94 11.10 -5.61
N LEU A 159 -11.73 11.62 -6.56
CA LEU A 159 -13.18 11.71 -6.46
C LEU A 159 -13.80 10.31 -6.42
N ILE A 160 -14.64 10.05 -5.42
CA ILE A 160 -15.43 8.82 -5.25
C ILE A 160 -16.83 9.21 -4.80
N GLY A 161 -17.86 8.83 -5.56
CA GLY A 161 -19.25 9.13 -5.21
C GLY A 161 -19.55 10.62 -5.03
N GLY A 162 -18.83 11.51 -5.73
CA GLY A 162 -19.00 12.95 -5.63
C GLY A 162 -18.16 13.63 -4.54
N TYR A 163 -17.42 12.87 -3.72
CA TYR A 163 -16.59 13.38 -2.61
C TYR A 163 -15.10 13.15 -2.86
N ALA A 164 -14.26 14.08 -2.45
CA ALA A 164 -12.79 14.01 -2.56
C ALA A 164 -12.11 14.10 -1.19
N GLY A 165 -11.79 15.31 -0.72
CA GLY A 165 -11.13 15.55 0.57
C GLY A 165 -12.02 15.21 1.76
N GLU A 166 -13.29 15.39 1.63
CA GLU A 166 -14.31 15.15 2.65
C GLU A 166 -14.37 13.69 3.14
N ARG A 167 -13.95 12.74 2.29
CA ARG A 167 -13.88 11.32 2.67
C ARG A 167 -12.77 11.02 3.67
N VAL A 168 -11.77 11.90 3.78
CA VAL A 168 -10.57 11.64 4.57
C VAL A 168 -10.75 12.15 5.98
N LEU A 169 -10.70 11.25 6.95
CA LEU A 169 -10.65 11.60 8.35
C LEU A 169 -9.21 11.91 8.74
N ARG A 170 -9.00 13.00 9.45
CA ARG A 170 -7.68 13.46 9.88
C ARG A 170 -7.62 13.58 11.39
N ALA A 171 -6.45 13.24 11.97
CA ALA A 171 -6.21 13.40 13.39
C ALA A 171 -6.48 14.87 13.83
N PRO A 172 -7.31 15.09 14.86
CA PRO A 172 -7.67 16.43 15.32
C PRO A 172 -6.53 17.12 16.09
N ALA A 173 -5.62 16.35 16.67
CA ALA A 173 -4.49 16.81 17.48
C ALA A 173 -3.26 15.92 17.26
N ASP A 174 -2.12 16.33 17.83
CA ASP A 174 -0.98 15.46 18.09
C ASP A 174 -1.33 14.56 19.28
N GLY A 175 -0.84 13.31 19.32
CA GLY A 175 -1.09 12.37 20.42
C GLY A 175 -1.22 10.92 19.97
N VAL A 176 -1.98 10.13 20.71
CA VAL A 176 -2.25 8.74 20.41
C VAL A 176 -3.68 8.56 19.92
N PHE A 177 -3.84 7.92 18.78
CA PHE A 177 -5.15 7.62 18.20
C PHE A 177 -5.80 6.44 18.94
N HIS A 178 -7.05 6.63 19.37
CA HIS A 178 -7.90 5.58 19.94
C HIS A 178 -9.11 5.32 19.04
N GLN A 179 -9.27 4.05 18.65
CA GLN A 179 -10.34 3.60 17.79
C GLN A 179 -11.65 3.49 18.58
N ILE A 180 -12.78 4.00 18.01
CA ILE A 180 -14.13 3.84 18.56
C ILE A 180 -15.00 2.98 17.65
N LEU A 181 -15.01 3.25 16.34
CA LEU A 181 -15.73 2.47 15.34
C LEU A 181 -14.81 1.48 14.62
N ASN A 182 -15.39 0.54 13.88
CA ASN A 182 -14.65 -0.47 13.13
C ASN A 182 -14.72 -0.21 11.61
N ILE A 183 -13.71 -0.71 10.88
CA ILE A 183 -13.79 -0.74 9.42
C ILE A 183 -14.94 -1.67 9.03
N GLY A 184 -15.84 -1.16 8.18
CA GLY A 184 -17.06 -1.85 7.77
C GLY A 184 -18.33 -1.26 8.41
N ASP A 185 -18.21 -0.49 9.49
CA ASP A 185 -19.37 0.16 10.11
C ASP A 185 -19.99 1.21 9.17
N GLU A 186 -21.32 1.23 9.11
CA GLU A 186 -22.07 2.33 8.51
C GLU A 186 -22.00 3.56 9.42
N VAL A 187 -21.75 4.72 8.84
CA VAL A 187 -21.55 5.97 9.58
C VAL A 187 -22.37 7.11 9.00
N LYS A 188 -22.72 8.05 9.85
CA LYS A 188 -23.33 9.35 9.51
C LYS A 188 -22.33 10.48 9.71
N ALA A 189 -22.52 11.57 8.97
CA ALA A 189 -21.81 12.81 9.24
C ALA A 189 -22.00 13.24 10.70
N GLY A 190 -20.88 13.46 11.41
CA GLY A 190 -20.87 13.79 12.84
C GLY A 190 -20.53 12.62 13.77
N ASP A 191 -20.68 11.36 13.35
CA ASP A 191 -20.30 10.20 14.15
C ASP A 191 -18.81 10.24 14.51
N VAL A 192 -18.46 9.75 15.70
CA VAL A 192 -17.08 9.73 16.19
C VAL A 192 -16.45 8.41 15.83
N ALA A 193 -15.53 8.43 14.84
CA ALA A 193 -14.81 7.24 14.39
C ALA A 193 -13.67 6.82 15.33
N GLY A 194 -13.11 7.77 16.05
CA GLY A 194 -12.04 7.61 17.02
C GLY A 194 -11.71 8.93 17.69
N GLU A 195 -10.69 8.95 18.54
CA GLU A 195 -10.24 10.17 19.22
C GLU A 195 -8.72 10.21 19.33
N VAL A 196 -8.19 11.41 19.60
CA VAL A 196 -6.78 11.64 19.89
C VAL A 196 -6.71 12.49 21.16
N ASP A 197 -6.20 11.95 22.25
CA ASP A 197 -6.09 12.61 23.55
C ASP A 197 -7.43 13.30 23.98
N GLY A 198 -8.55 12.56 23.83
CA GLY A 198 -9.90 13.03 24.16
C GLY A 198 -10.53 13.98 23.14
N GLN A 199 -9.83 14.31 22.05
CA GLN A 199 -10.41 15.12 20.95
C GLN A 199 -11.05 14.20 19.89
N PRO A 200 -12.36 14.32 19.61
CA PRO A 200 -13.06 13.42 18.71
C PRO A 200 -12.68 13.62 17.25
N MET A 201 -12.38 12.54 16.55
CA MET A 201 -12.25 12.49 15.09
C MET A 201 -13.59 12.08 14.48
N ARG A 202 -14.29 13.05 13.86
CA ARG A 202 -15.66 12.84 13.35
C ARG A 202 -15.68 12.52 11.87
N CYS A 203 -16.64 11.67 11.49
CA CYS A 203 -17.02 11.45 10.10
C CYS A 203 -17.60 12.73 9.51
N THR A 204 -17.16 13.11 8.33
CA THR A 204 -17.56 14.33 7.64
C THR A 204 -18.68 14.11 6.63
N ILE A 205 -18.91 12.85 6.24
CA ILE A 205 -19.94 12.43 5.30
C ILE A 205 -20.59 11.13 5.78
N ASP A 206 -21.78 10.82 5.25
CA ASP A 206 -22.42 9.52 5.38
C ASP A 206 -21.68 8.48 4.51
N GLY A 207 -21.66 7.22 4.95
CA GLY A 207 -21.05 6.13 4.18
C GLY A 207 -20.70 4.91 5.01
N VAL A 208 -19.71 4.15 4.53
CA VAL A 208 -19.08 3.05 5.28
C VAL A 208 -17.66 3.46 5.66
N LEU A 209 -17.28 3.25 6.90
CA LEU A 209 -15.91 3.47 7.38
C LEU A 209 -14.99 2.43 6.74
N ARG A 210 -14.30 2.83 5.65
CA ARG A 210 -13.50 1.92 4.83
C ARG A 210 -12.05 1.82 5.27
N GLY A 211 -11.59 2.77 6.04
CA GLY A 211 -10.22 2.81 6.53
C GLY A 211 -10.12 3.54 7.85
N LEU A 212 -9.28 3.02 8.74
CA LEU A 212 -9.00 3.57 10.05
C LEU A 212 -7.63 3.08 10.53
N LEU A 213 -6.84 3.96 11.17
CA LEU A 213 -5.58 3.57 11.79
C LEU A 213 -5.80 2.51 12.89
N PRO A 214 -4.78 1.68 13.17
CA PRO A 214 -4.80 0.83 14.36
C PRO A 214 -4.92 1.65 15.63
N ASP A 215 -5.60 1.11 16.63
CA ASP A 215 -5.62 1.67 17.99
C ASP A 215 -4.19 1.81 18.54
N GLY A 216 -3.94 2.84 19.34
CA GLY A 216 -2.62 3.12 19.91
C GLY A 216 -1.60 3.73 18.93
N THR A 217 -1.99 4.10 17.70
CA THR A 217 -1.08 4.68 16.71
C THR A 217 -0.70 6.12 17.10
N PRO A 218 0.60 6.47 17.23
CA PRO A 218 1.03 7.85 17.36
C PRO A 218 0.69 8.66 16.11
N VAL A 219 0.06 9.81 16.29
CA VAL A 219 -0.37 10.68 15.19
C VAL A 219 0.02 12.13 15.43
N HIS A 220 0.17 12.88 14.34
CA HIS A 220 0.26 14.33 14.39
C HIS A 220 -1.01 14.95 13.82
N LYS A 221 -1.33 16.16 14.24
CA LYS A 221 -2.49 16.93 13.77
C LYS A 221 -2.51 17.01 12.25
N GLY A 222 -3.65 16.66 11.65
CA GLY A 222 -3.85 16.64 10.20
C GLY A 222 -3.38 15.35 9.52
N MET A 223 -2.72 14.42 10.22
CA MET A 223 -2.37 13.11 9.68
C MET A 223 -3.63 12.38 9.20
N LYS A 224 -3.56 11.77 8.02
CA LYS A 224 -4.65 10.95 7.50
C LYS A 224 -4.83 9.72 8.38
N SER A 225 -5.97 9.63 9.06
CA SER A 225 -6.24 8.61 10.07
C SER A 225 -7.44 7.72 9.74
N GLY A 226 -8.25 8.09 8.73
CA GLY A 226 -9.37 7.27 8.27
C GLY A 226 -9.86 7.65 6.88
N ASP A 227 -10.83 6.88 6.38
CA ASP A 227 -11.46 7.06 5.07
C ASP A 227 -12.90 6.53 5.11
N VAL A 228 -13.87 7.37 4.73
CA VAL A 228 -15.29 7.00 4.58
C VAL A 228 -15.60 6.82 3.11
N ASP A 229 -16.27 5.72 2.74
CA ASP A 229 -16.72 5.46 1.38
C ASP A 229 -18.21 5.77 1.23
N PRO A 230 -18.59 6.82 0.47
CA PRO A 230 -19.99 7.25 0.32
C PRO A 230 -20.82 6.29 -0.52
N ARG A 231 -20.22 5.30 -1.17
CA ARG A 231 -20.94 4.31 -1.97
C ARG A 231 -21.67 3.26 -1.12
N CYS A 232 -21.44 3.24 0.20
CA CYS A 232 -22.09 2.35 1.18
C CYS A 232 -22.01 0.86 0.77
N ARG A 233 -20.80 0.40 0.41
CA ARG A 233 -20.51 -0.97 -0.02
C ARG A 233 -19.52 -1.63 0.94
N PRO A 234 -19.97 -2.41 1.95
CA PRO A 234 -19.09 -3.06 2.93
C PRO A 234 -18.04 -3.98 2.28
N GLU A 235 -18.36 -4.63 1.16
CA GLU A 235 -17.45 -5.48 0.41
C GLU A 235 -16.20 -4.73 -0.10
N TYR A 236 -16.26 -3.40 -0.25
CA TYR A 236 -15.09 -2.59 -0.61
C TYR A 236 -14.10 -2.40 0.54
N CYS A 237 -14.49 -2.81 1.75
CA CYS A 237 -13.58 -2.81 2.90
C CYS A 237 -12.64 -4.01 2.90
N THR A 238 -12.98 -5.11 2.20
CA THR A 238 -12.25 -6.38 2.23
C THR A 238 -11.66 -6.79 0.87
N THR A 239 -11.88 -5.98 -0.16
CA THR A 239 -11.36 -6.24 -1.51
C THR A 239 -10.42 -5.15 -2.00
N ALA A 240 -9.39 -5.55 -2.77
CA ALA A 240 -8.46 -4.63 -3.41
C ALA A 240 -9.21 -3.69 -4.37
N SER A 241 -8.83 -2.41 -4.37
CA SER A 241 -9.50 -1.41 -5.21
C SER A 241 -9.12 -1.55 -6.69
N ASP A 242 -9.99 -1.01 -7.56
CA ASP A 242 -9.71 -0.78 -8.97
C ASP A 242 -8.32 -0.15 -9.21
N LYS A 243 -7.98 0.86 -8.42
CA LYS A 243 -6.68 1.53 -8.49
C LYS A 243 -5.54 0.59 -8.14
N ALA A 244 -5.66 -0.16 -7.04
CA ALA A 244 -4.64 -1.10 -6.60
C ALA A 244 -4.37 -2.19 -7.64
N LEU A 245 -5.44 -2.73 -8.23
CA LEU A 245 -5.36 -3.76 -9.27
C LEU A 245 -4.85 -3.22 -10.61
N ALA A 246 -5.21 -1.98 -11.00
CA ALA A 246 -4.69 -1.35 -12.22
C ALA A 246 -3.19 -1.07 -12.10
N VAL A 247 -2.74 -0.52 -10.97
CA VAL A 247 -1.30 -0.30 -10.69
C VAL A 247 -0.56 -1.63 -10.67
N GLY A 248 -1.12 -2.67 -10.04
CA GLY A 248 -0.54 -4.01 -10.05
C GLY A 248 -0.40 -4.61 -11.45
N GLY A 249 -1.35 -4.33 -12.35
CA GLY A 249 -1.25 -4.71 -13.76
C GLY A 249 -0.09 -4.03 -14.47
N GLY A 250 0.09 -2.72 -14.25
CA GLY A 250 1.22 -1.97 -14.81
C GLY A 250 2.57 -2.47 -14.28
N VAL A 251 2.65 -2.78 -12.97
CA VAL A 251 3.89 -3.36 -12.40
C VAL A 251 4.20 -4.72 -13.02
N LEU A 252 3.19 -5.59 -13.19
CA LEU A 252 3.36 -6.90 -13.83
C LEU A 252 3.87 -6.73 -15.29
N GLU A 253 3.28 -5.81 -16.05
CA GLU A 253 3.73 -5.49 -17.42
C GLU A 253 5.20 -5.05 -17.41
N ALA A 254 5.57 -4.10 -16.55
CA ALA A 254 6.95 -3.60 -16.48
C ALA A 254 7.96 -4.69 -16.14
N LEU A 255 7.67 -5.55 -15.15
CA LEU A 255 8.53 -6.65 -14.75
C LEU A 255 8.71 -7.67 -15.89
N LEU A 256 7.65 -8.09 -16.55
CA LEU A 256 7.71 -9.05 -17.67
C LEU A 256 8.45 -8.47 -18.88
N HIS A 257 8.20 -7.20 -19.21
CA HIS A 257 8.86 -6.54 -20.34
C HIS A 257 10.35 -6.36 -20.12
N LEU A 258 10.75 -5.90 -18.93
CA LEU A 258 12.15 -5.56 -18.63
C LEU A 258 13.01 -6.79 -18.30
N SER A 259 12.43 -7.84 -17.71
CA SER A 259 13.16 -9.08 -17.39
C SER A 259 13.48 -9.93 -18.62
N GLY A 260 12.82 -9.71 -19.75
CA GLY A 260 13.00 -10.52 -20.97
C GLY A 260 12.47 -11.96 -20.88
N VAL A 261 11.72 -12.30 -19.83
CA VAL A 261 11.18 -13.67 -19.60
C VAL A 261 10.22 -14.11 -20.71
N LEU A 262 9.59 -13.16 -21.40
CA LEU A 262 8.66 -13.43 -22.52
C LEU A 262 9.29 -13.24 -23.92
N ARG A 263 10.60 -13.14 -24.02
CA ARG A 263 11.33 -12.95 -25.29
C ARG A 263 12.02 -14.23 -25.73
#